data_9ef21599e52a2eef945041c62d1dda1c
#
_entry.id   9ef21599e52a2eef945041c62d1dda1c
#
_cell.length_a   1.000
_cell.length_b   1.000
_cell.length_c   1.000
_cell.angle_alpha   90.00
_cell.angle_beta   90.00
_cell.angle_gamma   90.00
#
_symmetry.space_group_name_H-M   'P 1'
#
loop_
_entity.id
_entity.type
_entity.pdbx_description
1 polymer ?
#
loop_
_entity_poly.entity_id
_entity_poly.type
_entity_poly.pdbx_seq_one_letter_code
_entity_poly.pdbx_strand_id
1 'polypeptide(L)'
;MNKFLETILNIYRIVELRERILLTLGMLLVYRIGAQIVLPGIDPVQLSELTNRTGGGGLLGILNAFTGGAFANASVFALGIMPYISASIVVQLMGIAVPYLQKLQKEGESGRKKITQITRWLTILICVIQAPAYLFGLSALGVPDSAFVLGRGPQFIFSSVIILVTGTIFAMWLGEKITDRGIGNGISLLIMVGIIASLPLSFAQEFVSRVTENNGGLMMILIELVLWIVIILLSVLLVMAVRRIPVQYARRSVGGSSNERSAYGSRQYIPLRLNASGVMPIIFAQALMFIPAYLGSAIGGSKIGQWLQANFSDIFGLWYNILFAVLIIIFTYFYTAITVPTNKMSDDLKRSGGFVPGIRPGNETSEFLDNVMSHITFPGSLFLAALSVFPAIVVKLMGMQQGWALFYGGTSLLIMVGVAIDTIQQVNSYLLNRHYDGLMKADKIRRAI
;
A
#
# COMPACT_ATOMS: atom_id res chain seq x y z
N MET A 1 -17.60 -15.77 19.90
CA MET A 1 -16.33 -16.56 19.88
C MET A 1 -16.41 -17.73 18.91
N ASN A 2 -17.54 -18.45 18.84
CA ASN A 2 -17.67 -19.62 17.97
C ASN A 2 -17.58 -19.37 16.46
N LYS A 3 -18.12 -18.25 15.93
CA LYS A 3 -18.05 -17.94 14.49
C LYS A 3 -16.62 -17.70 13.98
N PHE A 4 -15.77 -17.09 14.79
CA PHE A 4 -14.35 -16.84 14.42
C PHE A 4 -13.56 -18.15 14.37
N LEU A 5 -13.74 -19.02 15.35
CA LEU A 5 -13.14 -20.36 15.39
C LEU A 5 -13.64 -21.24 14.24
N GLU A 6 -14.94 -21.20 13.92
CA GLU A 6 -15.50 -21.89 12.77
C GLU A 6 -14.91 -21.41 11.44
N THR A 7 -14.70 -20.10 11.29
CA THR A 7 -14.08 -19.54 10.09
C THR A 7 -12.64 -20.04 9.95
N ILE A 8 -11.85 -20.03 11.03
CA ILE A 8 -10.47 -20.54 11.02
C ILE A 8 -10.43 -22.04 10.71
N LEU A 9 -11.32 -22.83 11.30
CA LEU A 9 -11.44 -24.26 11.02
C LEU A 9 -11.83 -24.54 9.56
N ASN A 10 -12.74 -23.74 9.01
CA ASN A 10 -13.15 -23.85 7.61
C ASN A 10 -12.02 -23.48 6.65
N ILE A 11 -11.21 -22.45 6.98
CA ILE A 11 -10.00 -22.09 6.23
C ILE A 11 -9.02 -23.27 6.19
N TYR A 12 -8.80 -23.92 7.34
CA TYR A 12 -7.88 -25.07 7.43
C TYR A 12 -8.37 -26.32 6.69
N ARG A 13 -9.69 -26.53 6.63
CA ARG A 13 -10.31 -27.68 5.93
C ARG A 13 -10.22 -27.60 4.41
N ILE A 14 -10.11 -26.40 3.84
CA ILE A 14 -9.99 -26.20 2.39
C ILE A 14 -8.52 -26.34 2.00
N VAL A 15 -8.15 -27.47 1.41
CA VAL A 15 -6.75 -27.81 1.05
C VAL A 15 -6.14 -26.73 0.15
N GLU A 16 -6.85 -26.27 -0.88
CA GLU A 16 -6.39 -25.26 -1.81
C GLU A 16 -6.09 -23.91 -1.13
N LEU A 17 -6.96 -23.46 -0.22
CA LEU A 17 -6.79 -22.22 0.52
C LEU A 17 -5.62 -22.33 1.50
N ARG A 18 -5.49 -23.48 2.18
CA ARG A 18 -4.37 -23.78 3.08
C ARG A 18 -3.03 -23.75 2.36
N GLU A 19 -2.92 -24.37 1.18
CA GLU A 19 -1.69 -24.36 0.38
C GLU A 19 -1.30 -22.94 -0.05
N ARG A 20 -2.27 -22.13 -0.47
CA ARG A 20 -2.04 -20.71 -0.82
C ARG A 20 -1.57 -19.88 0.38
N ILE A 21 -2.18 -20.07 1.56
CA ILE A 21 -1.77 -19.39 2.80
C ILE A 21 -0.34 -19.80 3.18
N LEU A 22 -0.05 -21.11 3.21
CA LEU A 22 1.28 -21.61 3.56
C LEU A 22 2.36 -21.11 2.60
N LEU A 23 2.07 -21.09 1.30
CA LEU A 23 2.97 -20.55 0.29
C LEU A 23 3.23 -19.06 0.53
N THR A 24 2.17 -18.28 0.81
CA THR A 24 2.30 -16.84 1.11
C THR A 24 3.15 -16.62 2.34
N LEU A 25 2.87 -17.32 3.45
CA LEU A 25 3.66 -17.21 4.69
C LEU A 25 5.11 -17.64 4.49
N GLY A 26 5.35 -18.73 3.75
CA GLY A 26 6.70 -19.19 3.43
C GLY A 26 7.52 -18.16 2.63
N MET A 27 6.90 -17.51 1.63
CA MET A 27 7.56 -16.46 0.86
C MET A 27 7.80 -15.18 1.67
N LEU A 28 6.86 -14.80 2.54
CA LEU A 28 7.05 -13.68 3.46
C LEU A 28 8.19 -13.95 4.47
N LEU A 29 8.33 -15.18 4.93
CA LEU A 29 9.43 -15.60 5.80
C LEU A 29 10.79 -15.50 5.08
N VAL A 30 10.87 -15.97 3.82
CA VAL A 30 12.09 -15.83 3.00
C VAL A 30 12.47 -14.34 2.83
N TYR A 31 11.49 -13.48 2.53
CA TYR A 31 11.71 -12.04 2.45
C TYR A 31 12.25 -11.49 3.78
N ARG A 32 11.67 -11.90 4.91
CA ARG A 32 12.08 -11.41 6.23
C ARG A 32 13.49 -11.84 6.61
N ILE A 33 13.86 -13.08 6.30
CA ILE A 33 15.25 -13.57 6.51
C ILE A 33 16.22 -12.73 5.66
N GLY A 34 15.94 -12.53 4.39
CA GLY A 34 16.80 -11.74 3.49
C GLY A 34 16.95 -10.28 3.92
N ALA A 35 15.94 -9.70 4.58
CA ALA A 35 16.00 -8.35 5.14
C ALA A 35 16.97 -8.22 6.34
N GLN A 36 17.39 -9.32 6.94
CA GLN A 36 18.38 -9.35 8.04
C GLN A 36 19.81 -9.62 7.54
N ILE A 37 19.98 -10.06 6.30
CA ILE A 37 21.31 -10.37 5.73
C ILE A 37 21.97 -9.05 5.33
N VAL A 38 23.02 -8.66 6.04
CA VAL A 38 23.80 -7.45 5.76
C VAL A 38 24.64 -7.60 4.50
N LEU A 39 24.86 -6.50 3.78
CA LEU A 39 25.72 -6.46 2.60
C LEU A 39 27.17 -6.90 2.95
N PRO A 40 27.78 -7.77 2.14
CA PRO A 40 29.16 -8.18 2.33
C PRO A 40 30.09 -6.96 2.33
N GLY A 41 30.93 -6.86 3.35
CA GLY A 41 31.87 -5.75 3.51
C GLY A 41 31.40 -4.61 4.41
N ILE A 42 30.22 -4.72 5.05
CA ILE A 42 29.73 -3.79 6.07
C ILE A 42 29.66 -4.52 7.41
N ASP A 43 30.17 -3.88 8.47
CA ASP A 43 30.11 -4.41 9.85
C ASP A 43 28.73 -4.11 10.46
N PRO A 44 27.93 -5.15 10.78
CA PRO A 44 26.60 -4.98 11.33
C PRO A 44 26.59 -4.36 12.73
N VAL A 45 27.64 -4.56 13.53
CA VAL A 45 27.70 -4.06 14.93
C VAL A 45 27.79 -2.55 14.93
N GLN A 46 28.70 -1.97 14.17
CA GLN A 46 28.88 -0.52 14.08
C GLN A 46 27.65 0.16 13.46
N LEU A 47 26.96 -0.52 12.54
CA LEU A 47 25.75 0.01 11.92
C LEU A 47 24.56 0.07 12.91
N SER A 48 24.40 -0.96 13.75
CA SER A 48 23.34 -1.02 14.76
C SER A 48 23.48 0.06 15.84
N GLU A 49 24.71 0.38 16.24
CA GLU A 49 24.98 1.47 17.19
C GLU A 49 24.57 2.84 16.64
N LEU A 50 24.79 3.07 15.34
CA LEU A 50 24.39 4.31 14.67
C LEU A 50 22.88 4.43 14.54
N THR A 51 22.21 3.35 14.19
CA THR A 51 20.74 3.31 14.08
C THR A 51 20.07 3.66 15.40
N ASN A 52 20.64 3.18 16.52
CA ASN A 52 20.17 3.49 17.86
C ASN A 52 20.43 4.96 18.25
N ARG A 53 21.52 5.55 17.79
CA ARG A 53 21.87 6.96 18.07
C ARG A 53 21.07 7.96 17.24
N THR A 54 20.75 7.62 15.99
CA THR A 54 20.05 8.53 15.05
C THR A 54 18.52 8.53 15.24
N GLY A 55 17.98 7.69 16.13
CA GLY A 55 16.59 7.74 16.57
C GLY A 55 15.52 7.46 15.51
N GLY A 56 15.89 6.95 14.34
CA GLY A 56 14.90 6.56 13.30
C GLY A 56 13.98 7.67 12.78
N GLY A 57 14.31 8.95 13.06
CA GLY A 57 13.49 10.09 12.66
C GLY A 57 13.78 10.57 11.24
N GLY A 58 12.89 11.43 10.72
CA GLY A 58 13.03 12.02 9.41
C GLY A 58 12.67 11.08 8.25
N LEU A 59 12.98 11.53 7.04
CA LEU A 59 12.66 10.84 5.78
C LEU A 59 13.22 9.42 5.72
N LEU A 60 14.39 9.19 6.32
CA LEU A 60 15.05 7.89 6.41
C LEU A 60 14.29 6.91 7.32
N GLY A 61 13.63 7.42 8.36
CA GLY A 61 12.78 6.62 9.23
C GLY A 61 11.59 6.00 8.50
N ILE A 62 11.00 6.75 7.56
CA ILE A 62 9.91 6.20 6.71
C ILE A 62 10.44 5.10 5.79
N LEU A 63 11.57 5.33 5.10
CA LEU A 63 12.19 4.32 4.24
C LEU A 63 12.53 3.06 5.04
N ASN A 64 13.06 3.23 6.23
CA ASN A 64 13.38 2.13 7.13
C ASN A 64 12.12 1.37 7.59
N ALA A 65 11.03 2.07 7.89
CA ALA A 65 9.76 1.46 8.25
C ALA A 65 9.17 0.62 7.09
N PHE A 66 9.22 1.12 5.85
CA PHE A 66 8.74 0.37 4.67
C PHE A 66 9.58 -0.88 4.36
N THR A 67 10.88 -0.81 4.59
CA THR A 67 11.78 -1.95 4.35
C THR A 67 11.87 -2.88 5.56
N GLY A 68 11.20 -2.54 6.67
CA GLY A 68 11.20 -3.34 7.90
C GLY A 68 12.56 -3.45 8.57
N GLY A 69 13.32 -2.37 8.57
CA GLY A 69 14.67 -2.32 9.12
C GLY A 69 15.79 -2.62 8.13
N ALA A 70 15.46 -3.14 6.94
CA ALA A 70 16.45 -3.54 5.95
C ALA A 70 17.30 -2.37 5.42
N PHE A 71 16.73 -1.18 5.34
CA PHE A 71 17.41 0.03 4.89
C PHE A 71 18.50 0.46 5.88
N ALA A 72 18.16 0.56 7.17
CA ALA A 72 19.09 0.96 8.21
C ALA A 72 20.17 -0.09 8.49
N ASN A 73 19.83 -1.38 8.33
CA ASN A 73 20.75 -2.49 8.50
C ASN A 73 21.65 -2.75 7.26
N ALA A 74 21.59 -1.89 6.23
CA ALA A 74 22.29 -2.08 4.97
C ALA A 74 22.21 -3.52 4.45
N SER A 75 20.99 -4.08 4.43
CA SER A 75 20.78 -5.46 4.03
C SER A 75 20.76 -5.63 2.51
N VAL A 76 20.77 -6.88 2.06
CA VAL A 76 20.60 -7.24 0.64
C VAL A 76 19.28 -6.67 0.07
N PHE A 77 18.26 -6.51 0.90
CA PHE A 77 16.98 -5.89 0.54
C PHE A 77 16.86 -4.43 1.01
N ALA A 78 17.97 -3.70 1.15
CA ALA A 78 17.94 -2.31 1.64
C ALA A 78 17.07 -1.38 0.79
N LEU A 79 17.08 -1.52 -0.54
CA LEU A 79 16.18 -0.79 -1.43
C LEU A 79 14.76 -1.34 -1.44
N GLY A 80 14.55 -2.56 -0.96
CA GLY A 80 13.26 -3.23 -0.86
C GLY A 80 12.50 -3.25 -2.18
N ILE A 81 11.21 -2.95 -2.11
CA ILE A 81 10.28 -2.89 -3.25
C ILE A 81 10.11 -1.45 -3.78
N MET A 82 10.74 -0.44 -3.14
CA MET A 82 10.57 0.97 -3.51
C MET A 82 10.88 1.27 -4.98
N PRO A 83 11.99 0.75 -5.61
CA PRO A 83 12.25 0.97 -7.03
C PRO A 83 11.13 0.43 -7.92
N TYR A 84 10.52 -0.71 -7.57
CA TYR A 84 9.40 -1.28 -8.31
C TYR A 84 8.14 -0.42 -8.18
N ILE A 85 7.84 0.10 -7.00
CA ILE A 85 6.70 1.00 -6.79
C ILE A 85 6.88 2.24 -7.66
N SER A 86 8.06 2.87 -7.63
CA SER A 86 8.38 4.03 -8.45
C SER A 86 8.22 3.74 -9.95
N ALA A 87 8.73 2.60 -10.42
CA ALA A 87 8.60 2.15 -11.80
C ALA A 87 7.12 1.94 -12.20
N SER A 88 6.34 1.27 -11.33
CA SER A 88 4.92 1.03 -11.56
C SER A 88 4.12 2.32 -11.65
N ILE A 89 4.44 3.29 -10.79
CA ILE A 89 3.88 4.64 -10.82
C ILE A 89 4.14 5.32 -12.15
N VAL A 90 5.41 5.35 -12.57
CA VAL A 90 5.81 5.99 -13.83
C VAL A 90 5.09 5.33 -15.02
N VAL A 91 5.04 4.01 -15.07
CA VAL A 91 4.36 3.28 -16.16
C VAL A 91 2.86 3.54 -16.18
N GLN A 92 2.20 3.63 -15.01
CA GLN A 92 0.78 3.98 -14.91
C GLN A 92 0.51 5.40 -15.40
N LEU A 93 1.33 6.38 -15.01
CA LEU A 93 1.23 7.77 -15.49
C LEU A 93 1.49 7.86 -16.99
N MET A 94 2.52 7.19 -17.49
CA MET A 94 2.81 7.12 -18.93
C MET A 94 1.69 6.41 -19.70
N GLY A 95 0.96 5.48 -19.06
CA GLY A 95 -0.21 4.82 -19.64
C GLY A 95 -1.34 5.78 -20.00
N ILE A 96 -1.36 6.99 -19.44
CA ILE A 96 -2.33 8.04 -19.78
C ILE A 96 -1.79 8.94 -20.88
N ALA A 97 -0.50 9.26 -20.83
CA ALA A 97 0.14 10.21 -21.74
C ALA A 97 0.57 9.57 -23.07
N VAL A 98 0.99 8.29 -23.05
CA VAL A 98 1.57 7.63 -24.22
C VAL A 98 0.54 6.74 -24.93
N PRO A 99 0.15 7.04 -26.19
CA PRO A 99 -0.86 6.26 -26.94
C PRO A 99 -0.53 4.78 -27.08
N TYR A 100 0.75 4.42 -27.15
CA TYR A 100 1.20 3.04 -27.21
C TYR A 100 0.81 2.25 -25.94
N LEU A 101 1.04 2.81 -24.77
CA LEU A 101 0.68 2.19 -23.50
C LEU A 101 -0.84 2.13 -23.30
N GLN A 102 -1.58 3.14 -23.79
CA GLN A 102 -3.04 3.11 -23.79
C GLN A 102 -3.60 1.95 -24.61
N LYS A 103 -3.00 1.67 -25.78
CA LYS A 103 -3.37 0.50 -26.60
C LYS A 103 -3.12 -0.80 -25.85
N LEU A 104 -1.96 -0.94 -25.23
CA LEU A 104 -1.62 -2.12 -24.42
C LEU A 104 -2.60 -2.35 -23.26
N GLN A 105 -3.07 -1.28 -22.59
CA GLN A 105 -4.07 -1.40 -21.52
C GLN A 105 -5.42 -1.92 -22.05
N LYS A 106 -5.74 -1.66 -23.31
CA LYS A 106 -6.98 -2.12 -23.97
C LYS A 106 -6.86 -3.56 -24.52
N GLU A 107 -5.65 -4.07 -24.76
CA GLU A 107 -5.38 -5.43 -25.27
C GLU A 107 -5.68 -6.57 -24.28
N GLY A 108 -6.13 -6.26 -23.07
CA GLY A 108 -6.48 -7.26 -22.05
C GLY A 108 -5.25 -7.94 -21.43
N GLU A 109 -5.27 -9.29 -21.34
CA GLU A 109 -4.24 -10.05 -20.61
C GLU A 109 -2.85 -10.01 -21.30
N SER A 110 -2.82 -10.02 -22.63
CA SER A 110 -1.57 -9.90 -23.39
C SER A 110 -0.90 -8.55 -23.17
N GLY A 111 -1.67 -7.47 -23.19
CA GLY A 111 -1.18 -6.12 -22.93
C GLY A 111 -0.70 -5.95 -21.49
N ARG A 112 -1.40 -6.55 -20.51
CA ARG A 112 -0.98 -6.56 -19.09
C ARG A 112 0.40 -7.20 -18.92
N LYS A 113 0.66 -8.34 -19.57
CA LYS A 113 1.97 -9.01 -19.52
C LYS A 113 3.08 -8.11 -20.04
N LYS A 114 2.84 -7.41 -21.16
CA LYS A 114 3.81 -6.46 -21.74
C LYS A 114 4.06 -5.26 -20.79
N ILE A 115 3.00 -4.70 -20.21
CA ILE A 115 3.11 -3.60 -19.25
C ILE A 115 3.94 -4.03 -18.03
N THR A 116 3.68 -5.21 -17.46
CA THR A 116 4.48 -5.76 -16.34
C THR A 116 5.95 -5.93 -16.75
N GLN A 117 6.22 -6.35 -17.98
CA GLN A 117 7.59 -6.50 -18.49
C GLN A 117 8.31 -5.15 -18.60
N ILE A 118 7.63 -4.11 -19.10
CA ILE A 118 8.14 -2.73 -19.15
C ILE A 118 8.43 -2.23 -17.72
N THR A 119 7.53 -2.48 -16.78
CA THR A 119 7.72 -2.12 -15.37
C THR A 119 8.96 -2.79 -14.78
N ARG A 120 9.19 -4.07 -15.06
CA ARG A 120 10.40 -4.79 -14.60
C ARG A 120 11.69 -4.17 -15.13
N TRP A 121 11.75 -3.85 -16.43
CA TRP A 121 12.93 -3.20 -17.03
C TRP A 121 13.18 -1.82 -16.42
N LEU A 122 12.12 -1.05 -16.24
CA LEU A 122 12.20 0.27 -15.61
C LEU A 122 12.65 0.16 -14.15
N THR A 123 12.20 -0.87 -13.43
CA THR A 123 12.64 -1.14 -12.06
C THR A 123 14.15 -1.38 -11.99
N ILE A 124 14.69 -2.18 -12.90
CA ILE A 124 16.14 -2.45 -12.96
C ILE A 124 16.90 -1.15 -13.20
N LEU A 125 16.45 -0.34 -14.15
CA LEU A 125 17.09 0.94 -14.47
C LEU A 125 17.08 1.89 -13.27
N ILE A 126 15.94 2.05 -12.60
CA ILE A 126 15.82 2.88 -11.39
C ILE A 126 16.72 2.33 -10.27
N CYS A 127 16.76 1.00 -10.10
CA CYS A 127 17.57 0.37 -9.07
C CYS A 127 19.08 0.60 -9.29
N VAL A 128 19.55 0.50 -10.52
CA VAL A 128 20.96 0.78 -10.89
C VAL A 128 21.35 2.23 -10.56
N ILE A 129 20.43 3.18 -10.69
CA ILE A 129 20.67 4.59 -10.34
C ILE A 129 20.59 4.81 -8.83
N GLN A 130 19.62 4.17 -8.15
CA GLN A 130 19.41 4.35 -6.71
C GLN A 130 20.44 3.61 -5.84
N ALA A 131 20.97 2.47 -6.27
CA ALA A 131 21.92 1.69 -5.47
C ALA A 131 23.21 2.46 -5.16
N PRO A 132 23.91 3.09 -6.10
CA PRO A 132 25.04 3.96 -5.79
C PRO A 132 24.66 5.13 -4.88
N ALA A 133 23.52 5.79 -5.15
CA ALA A 133 23.04 6.90 -4.34
C ALA A 133 22.80 6.48 -2.88
N TYR A 134 22.27 5.27 -2.66
CA TYR A 134 22.12 4.69 -1.34
C TYR A 134 23.47 4.46 -0.65
N LEU A 135 24.45 3.87 -1.33
CA LEU A 135 25.78 3.60 -0.77
C LEU A 135 26.53 4.88 -0.40
N PHE A 136 26.43 5.93 -1.23
CA PHE A 136 26.97 7.26 -0.90
C PHE A 136 26.17 7.91 0.25
N GLY A 137 24.86 7.70 0.29
CA GLY A 137 23.99 8.20 1.36
C GLY A 137 24.31 7.61 2.73
N LEU A 138 24.77 6.36 2.82
CA LEU A 138 25.21 5.76 4.09
C LEU A 138 26.35 6.57 4.73
N SER A 139 27.23 7.16 3.92
CA SER A 139 28.30 8.04 4.41
C SER A 139 27.75 9.34 5.00
N ALA A 140 26.76 9.92 4.36
CA ALA A 140 26.11 11.15 4.80
C ALA A 140 25.31 10.92 6.11
N LEU A 141 24.92 9.67 6.38
CA LEU A 141 24.26 9.24 7.62
C LEU A 141 25.22 9.07 8.81
N GLY A 142 26.51 9.34 8.60
CA GLY A 142 27.50 9.26 9.68
C GLY A 142 28.06 7.86 9.90
N VAL A 143 27.86 6.92 8.97
CA VAL A 143 28.52 5.62 9.02
C VAL A 143 30.03 5.82 8.92
N PRO A 144 30.83 5.49 9.96
CA PRO A 144 32.27 5.71 9.95
C PRO A 144 32.93 4.84 8.88
N ASP A 145 34.05 5.30 8.36
CA ASP A 145 34.83 4.56 7.36
C ASP A 145 35.30 3.19 7.88
N SER A 146 35.46 3.05 9.20
CA SER A 146 35.81 1.81 9.87
C SER A 146 34.72 0.72 9.74
N ALA A 147 33.46 1.09 9.49
CA ALA A 147 32.37 0.13 9.27
C ALA A 147 32.46 -0.56 7.91
N PHE A 148 33.26 -0.03 6.98
CA PHE A 148 33.48 -0.63 5.68
C PHE A 148 34.75 -1.49 5.72
N VAL A 149 34.61 -2.79 6.00
CA VAL A 149 35.73 -3.75 6.16
C VAL A 149 36.62 -3.84 4.89
N LEU A 150 36.01 -3.71 3.71
CA LEU A 150 36.69 -3.74 2.41
C LEU A 150 37.14 -2.34 1.91
N GLY A 151 36.93 -1.30 2.74
CA GLY A 151 37.10 0.07 2.31
C GLY A 151 36.09 0.50 1.24
N ARG A 152 36.02 1.79 0.94
CA ARG A 152 35.12 2.35 -0.10
C ARG A 152 35.71 2.28 -1.51
N GLY A 153 36.38 1.22 -1.83
CA GLY A 153 36.96 1.02 -3.16
C GLY A 153 35.90 0.80 -4.25
N PRO A 154 36.23 1.03 -5.53
CA PRO A 154 35.30 0.81 -6.64
C PRO A 154 34.81 -0.64 -6.71
N GLN A 155 35.59 -1.59 -6.21
CA GLN A 155 35.22 -3.00 -6.14
C GLN A 155 34.04 -3.24 -5.16
N PHE A 156 34.06 -2.59 -3.98
CA PHE A 156 32.99 -2.64 -3.01
C PHE A 156 31.70 -2.03 -3.58
N ILE A 157 31.78 -0.85 -4.21
CA ILE A 157 30.62 -0.18 -4.81
C ILE A 157 30.01 -1.06 -5.90
N PHE A 158 30.83 -1.60 -6.81
CA PHE A 158 30.34 -2.42 -7.91
C PHE A 158 29.67 -3.72 -7.42
N SER A 159 30.28 -4.44 -6.48
CA SER A 159 29.70 -5.67 -5.92
C SER A 159 28.42 -5.38 -5.14
N SER A 160 28.39 -4.32 -4.32
CA SER A 160 27.21 -3.93 -3.54
C SER A 160 26.04 -3.49 -4.44
N VAL A 161 26.31 -2.78 -5.53
CA VAL A 161 25.28 -2.40 -6.52
C VAL A 161 24.66 -3.65 -7.15
N ILE A 162 25.46 -4.63 -7.57
CA ILE A 162 24.95 -5.88 -8.14
C ILE A 162 24.07 -6.62 -7.13
N ILE A 163 24.51 -6.72 -5.87
CA ILE A 163 23.78 -7.41 -4.81
C ILE A 163 22.44 -6.69 -4.53
N LEU A 164 22.44 -5.36 -4.42
CA LEU A 164 21.24 -4.57 -4.18
C LEU A 164 20.22 -4.68 -5.33
N VAL A 165 20.69 -4.62 -6.58
CA VAL A 165 19.83 -4.80 -7.77
C VAL A 165 19.23 -6.20 -7.79
N THR A 166 20.05 -7.23 -7.54
CA THR A 166 19.59 -8.62 -7.47
C THR A 166 18.60 -8.83 -6.34
N GLY A 167 18.86 -8.25 -5.16
CA GLY A 167 17.94 -8.28 -4.03
C GLY A 167 16.57 -7.65 -4.35
N THR A 168 16.56 -6.49 -5.00
CA THR A 168 15.31 -5.83 -5.41
C THR A 168 14.54 -6.66 -6.44
N ILE A 169 15.23 -7.24 -7.43
CA ILE A 169 14.60 -8.12 -8.43
C ILE A 169 14.01 -9.36 -7.77
N PHE A 170 14.73 -9.94 -6.80
CA PHE A 170 14.23 -11.08 -6.05
C PHE A 170 13.02 -10.73 -5.19
N ALA A 171 13.03 -9.59 -4.50
CA ALA A 171 11.88 -9.11 -3.74
C ALA A 171 10.65 -8.86 -4.64
N MET A 172 10.86 -8.27 -5.82
CA MET A 172 9.82 -8.09 -6.83
C MET A 172 9.27 -9.46 -7.28
N TRP A 173 10.13 -10.42 -7.60
CA TRP A 173 9.72 -11.78 -8.00
C TRP A 173 8.92 -12.48 -6.90
N LEU A 174 9.32 -12.34 -5.63
CA LEU A 174 8.53 -12.85 -4.49
C LEU A 174 7.14 -12.23 -4.45
N GLY A 175 7.02 -10.92 -4.60
CA GLY A 175 5.74 -10.20 -4.63
C GLY A 175 4.82 -10.68 -5.76
N GLU A 176 5.35 -10.81 -6.98
CA GLU A 176 4.61 -11.35 -8.13
C GLU A 176 4.17 -12.79 -7.89
N LYS A 177 5.06 -13.63 -7.34
CA LYS A 177 4.76 -15.04 -7.06
C LYS A 177 3.67 -15.22 -6.00
N ILE A 178 3.66 -14.36 -4.97
CA ILE A 178 2.58 -14.32 -3.97
C ILE A 178 1.28 -13.91 -4.64
N THR A 179 1.29 -12.91 -5.50
CA THR A 179 0.09 -12.44 -6.23
C THR A 179 -0.49 -13.53 -7.14
N ASP A 180 0.36 -14.28 -7.84
CA ASP A 180 -0.06 -15.30 -8.79
C ASP A 180 -0.57 -16.59 -8.13
N ARG A 181 0.11 -17.06 -7.09
CA ARG A 181 -0.12 -18.37 -6.48
C ARG A 181 -0.56 -18.33 -5.01
N GLY A 182 -0.39 -17.20 -4.36
CA GLY A 182 -0.73 -16.99 -2.95
C GLY A 182 -2.12 -16.37 -2.76
N ILE A 183 -2.24 -15.57 -1.71
CA ILE A 183 -3.43 -14.80 -1.36
C ILE A 183 -3.05 -13.33 -1.24
N GLY A 184 -3.89 -12.44 -1.72
CA GLY A 184 -3.69 -11.00 -1.65
C GLY A 184 -2.78 -10.46 -2.75
N ASN A 185 -2.52 -9.16 -2.66
CA ASN A 185 -1.51 -8.50 -3.48
C ASN A 185 -0.13 -8.69 -2.82
N GLY A 186 0.74 -9.52 -3.42
CA GLY A 186 2.03 -9.88 -2.83
C GLY A 186 2.94 -8.70 -2.53
N ILE A 187 2.95 -7.68 -3.39
CA ILE A 187 3.77 -6.48 -3.19
C ILE A 187 3.29 -5.70 -1.97
N SER A 188 1.97 -5.51 -1.85
CA SER A 188 1.38 -4.85 -0.69
C SER A 188 1.59 -5.63 0.60
N LEU A 189 1.54 -6.97 0.54
CA LEU A 189 1.83 -7.84 1.69
C LEU A 189 3.30 -7.74 2.13
N LEU A 190 4.24 -7.66 1.20
CA LEU A 190 5.66 -7.49 1.53
C LEU A 190 5.91 -6.16 2.24
N ILE A 191 5.27 -5.08 1.79
CA ILE A 191 5.34 -3.76 2.45
C ILE A 191 4.72 -3.84 3.85
N MET A 192 3.53 -4.44 3.97
CA MET A 192 2.83 -4.60 5.24
C MET A 192 3.67 -5.36 6.26
N VAL A 193 4.33 -6.46 5.86
CA VAL A 193 5.21 -7.24 6.74
C VAL A 193 6.43 -6.42 7.16
N GLY A 194 6.97 -5.59 6.28
CA GLY A 194 8.03 -4.65 6.64
C GLY A 194 7.59 -3.68 7.75
N ILE A 195 6.41 -3.07 7.57
CA ILE A 195 5.84 -2.13 8.55
C ILE A 195 5.57 -2.84 9.90
N ILE A 196 4.90 -3.99 9.89
CA ILE A 196 4.58 -4.74 11.11
C ILE A 196 5.85 -5.15 11.87
N ALA A 197 6.92 -5.47 11.15
CA ALA A 197 8.17 -5.92 11.77
C ALA A 197 8.88 -4.84 12.59
N SER A 198 8.72 -3.56 12.25
CA SER A 198 9.29 -2.44 13.01
C SER A 198 8.39 -1.99 14.17
N LEU A 199 7.11 -2.39 14.19
CA LEU A 199 6.15 -1.99 15.22
C LEU A 199 6.55 -2.40 16.66
N PRO A 200 6.97 -3.66 16.95
CA PRO A 200 7.32 -4.07 18.31
C PRO A 200 8.51 -3.29 18.87
N LEU A 201 9.51 -3.02 18.02
CA LEU A 201 10.70 -2.26 18.45
C LEU A 201 10.35 -0.80 18.75
N SER A 202 9.57 -0.16 17.89
CA SER A 202 9.13 1.22 18.08
C SER A 202 8.25 1.38 19.33
N PHE A 203 7.37 0.40 19.59
CA PHE A 203 6.57 0.39 20.82
C PHE A 203 7.44 0.20 22.07
N ALA A 204 8.42 -0.71 22.04
CA ALA A 204 9.33 -0.92 23.14
C ALA A 204 10.17 0.34 23.45
N GLN A 205 10.64 1.03 22.42
CA GLN A 205 11.37 2.30 22.58
C GLN A 205 10.50 3.39 23.22
N GLU A 206 9.25 3.55 22.78
CA GLU A 206 8.29 4.49 23.37
C GLU A 206 8.01 4.14 24.84
N PHE A 207 7.77 2.84 25.11
CA PHE A 207 7.51 2.37 26.47
C PHE A 207 8.68 2.68 27.43
N VAL A 208 9.92 2.40 27.02
CA VAL A 208 11.12 2.68 27.81
C VAL A 208 11.28 4.19 28.02
N SER A 209 11.12 5.01 26.97
CA SER A 209 11.23 6.47 27.06
C SER A 209 10.22 7.06 28.05
N ARG A 210 8.95 6.61 27.99
CA ARG A 210 7.89 7.10 28.90
C ARG A 210 8.10 6.71 30.35
N VAL A 211 8.58 5.50 30.60
CA VAL A 211 8.81 4.98 31.96
C VAL A 211 10.09 5.56 32.56
N THR A 212 11.18 5.70 31.77
CA THR A 212 12.50 6.09 32.30
C THR A 212 12.66 7.61 32.40
N GLU A 213 12.12 8.37 31.45
CA GLU A 213 12.30 9.83 31.37
C GLU A 213 11.23 10.64 32.12
N ASN A 214 10.33 10.00 32.88
CA ASN A 214 9.21 10.63 33.58
C ASN A 214 8.27 11.50 32.69
N ASN A 215 8.22 11.25 31.39
CA ASN A 215 7.39 11.98 30.44
C ASN A 215 5.93 11.48 30.47
N GLY A 216 5.24 11.61 31.59
CA GLY A 216 3.83 11.25 31.76
C GLY A 216 3.55 9.79 32.16
N GLY A 217 4.59 8.95 32.28
CA GLY A 217 4.48 7.59 32.81
C GLY A 217 3.50 6.66 32.11
N LEU A 218 3.04 5.65 32.83
CA LEU A 218 2.08 4.63 32.33
C LEU A 218 0.74 5.20 31.84
N MET A 219 0.29 6.33 32.43
CA MET A 219 -0.97 6.97 32.07
C MET A 219 -0.94 7.48 30.61
N MET A 220 0.19 8.04 30.17
CA MET A 220 0.36 8.55 28.83
C MET A 220 0.35 7.41 27.81
N ILE A 221 1.01 6.30 28.10
CA ILE A 221 1.01 5.10 27.24
C ILE A 221 -0.43 4.56 27.05
N LEU A 222 -1.24 4.57 28.10
CA LEU A 222 -2.63 4.12 28.01
C LEU A 222 -3.45 5.03 27.09
N ILE A 223 -3.29 6.36 27.21
CA ILE A 223 -3.94 7.34 26.32
C ILE A 223 -3.50 7.10 24.88
N GLU A 224 -2.21 6.89 24.65
CA GLU A 224 -1.64 6.57 23.36
C GLU A 224 -2.28 5.33 22.75
N LEU A 225 -2.35 4.22 23.48
CA LEU A 225 -2.97 2.99 23.00
C LEU A 225 -4.46 3.17 22.65
N VAL A 226 -5.22 3.88 23.47
CA VAL A 226 -6.64 4.17 23.17
C VAL A 226 -6.76 4.99 21.90
N LEU A 227 -5.94 6.03 21.75
CA LEU A 227 -5.92 6.88 20.57
C LEU A 227 -5.56 6.05 19.32
N TRP A 228 -4.57 5.16 19.41
CA TRP A 228 -4.16 4.28 18.31
C TRP A 228 -5.29 3.37 17.85
N ILE A 229 -6.02 2.75 18.79
CA ILE A 229 -7.19 1.92 18.47
C ILE A 229 -8.29 2.75 17.78
N VAL A 230 -8.56 3.97 18.25
CA VAL A 230 -9.55 4.86 17.63
C VAL A 230 -9.19 5.18 16.18
N ILE A 231 -7.92 5.45 15.92
CA ILE A 231 -7.45 5.76 14.55
C ILE A 231 -7.53 4.53 13.63
N ILE A 232 -7.20 3.35 14.14
CA ILE A 232 -7.40 2.10 13.39
C ILE A 232 -8.88 1.94 13.03
N LEU A 233 -9.80 2.13 13.97
CA LEU A 233 -11.24 2.04 13.70
C LEU A 233 -11.69 3.05 12.65
N LEU A 234 -11.22 4.29 12.72
CA LEU A 234 -11.52 5.32 11.73
C LEU A 234 -10.97 4.95 10.35
N SER A 235 -9.76 4.40 10.27
CA SER A 235 -9.17 3.96 8.99
C SER A 235 -9.91 2.76 8.40
N VAL A 236 -10.36 1.81 9.22
CA VAL A 236 -11.22 0.69 8.79
C VAL A 236 -12.55 1.19 8.24
N LEU A 237 -13.19 2.14 8.93
CA LEU A 237 -14.44 2.76 8.46
C LEU A 237 -14.25 3.43 7.08
N LEU A 238 -13.15 4.15 6.87
CA LEU A 238 -12.85 4.77 5.59
C LEU A 238 -12.71 3.74 4.46
N VAL A 239 -11.94 2.68 4.69
CA VAL A 239 -11.67 1.65 3.66
C VAL A 239 -12.93 0.83 3.36
N MET A 240 -13.79 0.59 4.35
CA MET A 240 -15.03 -0.17 4.19
C MET A 240 -16.22 0.68 3.72
N ALA A 241 -16.12 2.01 3.73
CA ALA A 241 -17.22 2.89 3.34
C ALA A 241 -17.54 2.73 1.85
N VAL A 242 -18.81 2.39 1.56
CA VAL A 242 -19.29 2.12 0.20
C VAL A 242 -20.62 2.83 -0.04
N ARG A 243 -20.73 3.57 -1.13
CA ARG A 243 -21.99 4.11 -1.65
C ARG A 243 -22.62 3.07 -2.58
N ARG A 244 -23.86 2.66 -2.31
CA ARG A 244 -24.61 1.70 -3.11
C ARG A 244 -25.54 2.44 -4.06
N ILE A 245 -25.35 2.27 -5.37
CA ILE A 245 -26.23 2.82 -6.40
C ILE A 245 -27.20 1.72 -6.84
N PRO A 246 -28.53 1.92 -6.75
CA PRO A 246 -29.51 0.94 -7.19
C PRO A 246 -29.50 0.83 -8.72
N VAL A 247 -29.47 -0.40 -9.22
CA VAL A 247 -29.57 -0.73 -10.64
C VAL A 247 -30.70 -1.72 -10.85
N GLN A 248 -31.50 -1.55 -11.88
CA GLN A 248 -32.56 -2.46 -12.28
C GLN A 248 -32.17 -3.10 -13.61
N TYR A 249 -32.36 -4.41 -13.71
CA TYR A 249 -32.18 -5.16 -14.95
C TYR A 249 -33.55 -5.52 -15.53
N ALA A 250 -33.74 -5.26 -16.82
CA ALA A 250 -34.93 -5.72 -17.55
C ALA A 250 -34.91 -7.26 -17.63
N ARG A 251 -35.84 -7.90 -16.95
CA ARG A 251 -35.99 -9.36 -17.00
C ARG A 251 -36.92 -9.72 -18.17
N ARG A 252 -36.45 -10.55 -19.11
CA ARG A 252 -37.33 -11.24 -20.05
C ARG A 252 -38.14 -12.26 -19.26
N SER A 253 -39.44 -12.05 -19.14
CA SER A 253 -40.37 -13.05 -18.68
C SER A 253 -40.49 -14.14 -19.73
N VAL A 254 -39.83 -15.28 -19.53
CA VAL A 254 -40.00 -16.46 -20.33
C VAL A 254 -40.90 -17.42 -19.57
N GLY A 255 -42.19 -17.49 -19.95
CA GLY A 255 -43.11 -18.55 -19.56
C GLY A 255 -43.94 -18.29 -18.29
N GLY A 256 -45.21 -18.07 -18.45
CA GLY A 256 -46.33 -18.00 -17.60
C GLY A 256 -46.32 -18.77 -16.26
N SER A 257 -45.91 -18.08 -15.24
CA SER A 257 -46.33 -18.41 -13.88
C SER A 257 -46.69 -17.11 -13.18
N SER A 258 -47.95 -17.00 -12.83
CA SER A 258 -48.63 -15.82 -12.25
C SER A 258 -48.30 -15.57 -10.78
N ASN A 259 -47.03 -15.57 -10.41
CA ASN A 259 -46.61 -15.06 -9.11
C ASN A 259 -46.13 -13.63 -9.26
N GLU A 260 -46.98 -12.68 -8.91
CA GLU A 260 -46.74 -11.22 -8.97
C GLU A 260 -45.46 -10.76 -8.23
N ARG A 261 -44.90 -11.57 -7.34
CA ARG A 261 -43.60 -11.33 -6.67
C ARG A 261 -42.37 -11.48 -7.60
N SER A 262 -42.52 -12.12 -8.77
CA SER A 262 -41.45 -12.25 -9.78
C SER A 262 -41.38 -11.09 -10.78
N ALA A 263 -42.37 -10.18 -10.80
CA ALA A 263 -42.44 -9.09 -11.75
C ALA A 263 -41.48 -7.92 -11.43
N TYR A 264 -41.07 -7.78 -10.17
CA TYR A 264 -40.05 -6.78 -9.81
C TYR A 264 -38.67 -7.37 -10.09
N GLY A 265 -38.03 -6.88 -11.17
CA GLY A 265 -36.64 -7.22 -11.49
C GLY A 265 -35.74 -7.10 -10.27
N SER A 266 -34.81 -8.04 -10.11
CA SER A 266 -33.86 -8.06 -9.00
C SER A 266 -33.14 -6.71 -8.90
N ARG A 267 -33.41 -5.96 -7.85
CA ARG A 267 -32.66 -4.72 -7.54
C ARG A 267 -31.25 -5.15 -7.15
N GLN A 268 -30.31 -4.80 -7.98
CA GLN A 268 -28.88 -4.95 -7.70
C GLN A 268 -28.29 -3.59 -7.36
N TYR A 269 -27.16 -3.59 -6.67
CA TYR A 269 -26.48 -2.35 -6.29
C TYR A 269 -25.07 -2.36 -6.82
N ILE A 270 -24.63 -1.26 -7.43
CA ILE A 270 -23.23 -1.03 -7.74
C ILE A 270 -22.58 -0.44 -6.49
N PRO A 271 -21.60 -1.16 -5.90
CA PRO A 271 -20.87 -0.65 -4.76
C PRO A 271 -19.75 0.30 -5.23
N LEU A 272 -19.89 1.61 -4.98
CA LEU A 272 -18.82 2.58 -5.18
C LEU A 272 -18.10 2.79 -3.85
N ARG A 273 -16.82 2.46 -3.78
CA ARG A 273 -16.00 2.63 -2.58
C ARG A 273 -15.67 4.11 -2.40
N LEU A 274 -15.73 4.61 -1.15
CA LEU A 274 -15.32 5.97 -0.80
C LEU A 274 -13.83 6.18 -1.11
N ASN A 275 -13.02 5.18 -0.81
CA ASN A 275 -11.61 5.12 -1.17
C ASN A 275 -11.43 4.12 -2.32
N ALA A 276 -11.86 4.48 -3.52
CA ALA A 276 -11.71 3.63 -4.71
C ALA A 276 -10.25 3.54 -5.18
N SER A 277 -9.46 4.56 -4.90
CA SER A 277 -8.04 4.65 -5.23
C SER A 277 -7.13 3.85 -4.28
N GLY A 278 -7.65 3.36 -3.13
CA GLY A 278 -6.87 2.63 -2.15
C GLY A 278 -5.77 3.47 -1.51
N VAL A 279 -4.61 2.88 -1.34
CA VAL A 279 -3.43 3.50 -0.69
C VAL A 279 -2.51 4.20 -1.69
N MET A 280 -2.74 3.99 -3.00
CA MET A 280 -1.87 4.49 -4.06
C MET A 280 -1.65 6.02 -4.02
N PRO A 281 -2.66 6.89 -3.84
CA PRO A 281 -2.45 8.34 -3.80
C PRO A 281 -1.46 8.79 -2.74
N ILE A 282 -1.43 8.12 -1.60
CA ILE A 282 -0.53 8.45 -0.49
C ILE A 282 0.91 8.07 -0.85
N ILE A 283 1.10 6.90 -1.46
CA ILE A 283 2.42 6.43 -1.91
C ILE A 283 2.97 7.38 -2.98
N PHE A 284 2.12 7.85 -3.92
CA PHE A 284 2.49 8.86 -4.93
C PHE A 284 2.89 10.19 -4.30
N ALA A 285 2.06 10.70 -3.39
CA ALA A 285 2.36 11.94 -2.69
C ALA A 285 3.70 11.84 -1.96
N GLN A 286 3.94 10.71 -1.28
CA GLN A 286 5.19 10.48 -0.55
C GLN A 286 6.40 10.41 -1.49
N ALA A 287 6.29 9.73 -2.62
CA ALA A 287 7.35 9.67 -3.61
C ALA A 287 7.73 11.07 -4.14
N LEU A 288 6.75 11.96 -4.33
CA LEU A 288 7.01 13.34 -4.74
C LEU A 288 7.60 14.21 -3.64
N MET A 289 7.36 13.90 -2.37
CA MET A 289 7.92 14.66 -1.25
C MET A 289 9.45 14.53 -1.13
N PHE A 290 10.06 13.53 -1.79
CA PHE A 290 11.51 13.45 -1.91
C PHE A 290 12.10 14.57 -2.79
N ILE A 291 11.33 15.10 -3.76
CA ILE A 291 11.82 16.11 -4.70
C ILE A 291 12.20 17.42 -4.00
N PRO A 292 11.34 18.05 -3.18
CA PRO A 292 11.70 19.28 -2.47
C PRO A 292 12.89 19.09 -1.52
N ALA A 293 12.96 17.96 -0.82
CA ALA A 293 14.06 17.65 0.08
C ALA A 293 15.39 17.49 -0.69
N TYR A 294 15.37 16.80 -1.83
CA TYR A 294 16.54 16.61 -2.67
C TYR A 294 16.99 17.91 -3.35
N LEU A 295 16.06 18.72 -3.86
CA LEU A 295 16.36 20.03 -4.42
C LEU A 295 16.96 20.96 -3.37
N GLY A 296 16.48 20.92 -2.14
CA GLY A 296 17.05 21.68 -1.02
C GLY A 296 18.51 21.33 -0.77
N SER A 297 18.87 20.05 -0.81
CA SER A 297 20.25 19.58 -0.65
C SER A 297 21.13 19.92 -1.86
N ALA A 298 20.60 19.84 -3.09
CA ALA A 298 21.33 20.12 -4.32
C ALA A 298 21.65 21.62 -4.51
N ILE A 299 20.74 22.51 -4.06
CA ILE A 299 20.86 23.97 -4.17
C ILE A 299 21.37 24.60 -2.85
N GLY A 300 21.99 23.83 -1.98
CA GLY A 300 22.33 24.18 -0.59
C GLY A 300 23.12 25.48 -0.38
N GLY A 301 23.72 26.06 -1.43
CA GLY A 301 24.40 27.35 -1.38
C GLY A 301 23.49 28.60 -1.46
N SER A 302 22.20 28.44 -1.78
CA SER A 302 21.25 29.55 -1.90
C SER A 302 20.32 29.64 -0.70
N LYS A 303 19.79 30.84 -0.41
CA LYS A 303 18.76 31.03 0.65
C LYS A 303 17.52 30.14 0.44
N ILE A 304 17.17 29.88 -0.82
CA ILE A 304 16.03 29.02 -1.19
C ILE A 304 16.35 27.56 -0.87
N GLY A 305 17.58 27.08 -1.16
CA GLY A 305 18.01 25.73 -0.84
C GLY A 305 18.00 25.45 0.66
N GLN A 306 18.54 26.39 1.46
CA GLN A 306 18.53 26.29 2.92
C GLN A 306 17.11 26.31 3.47
N TRP A 307 16.22 27.15 2.97
CA TRP A 307 14.81 27.19 3.36
C TRP A 307 14.08 25.89 3.03
N LEU A 308 14.27 25.34 1.82
CA LEU A 308 13.71 24.06 1.42
C LEU A 308 14.21 22.93 2.32
N GLN A 309 15.51 22.87 2.58
CA GLN A 309 16.09 21.84 3.43
C GLN A 309 15.56 21.93 4.86
N ALA A 310 15.50 23.12 5.44
CA ALA A 310 15.01 23.33 6.81
C ALA A 310 13.53 22.93 6.99
N ASN A 311 12.67 23.17 5.98
CA ASN A 311 11.24 22.96 6.10
C ASN A 311 10.75 21.60 5.57
N PHE A 312 11.50 20.95 4.68
CA PHE A 312 11.08 19.68 4.05
C PHE A 312 11.90 18.46 4.47
N SER A 313 12.97 18.64 5.27
CA SER A 313 13.70 17.52 5.87
C SER A 313 12.97 16.92 7.09
N ASP A 314 12.20 17.74 7.81
CA ASP A 314 11.40 17.30 8.95
C ASP A 314 10.00 16.87 8.49
N ILE A 315 9.71 15.57 8.58
CA ILE A 315 8.42 14.98 8.22
C ILE A 315 7.27 15.50 9.09
N PHE A 316 7.56 15.86 10.34
CA PHE A 316 6.58 16.40 11.28
C PHE A 316 6.47 17.93 11.19
N GLY A 317 7.23 18.55 10.29
CA GLY A 317 7.18 19.97 9.99
C GLY A 317 5.84 20.41 9.39
N LEU A 318 5.44 21.67 9.66
CA LEU A 318 4.16 22.20 9.20
C LEU A 318 4.09 22.27 7.67
N TRP A 319 5.12 22.79 7.02
CA TRP A 319 5.18 22.97 5.56
C TRP A 319 5.18 21.63 4.82
N TYR A 320 5.91 20.64 5.36
CA TYR A 320 5.89 19.27 4.85
C TYR A 320 4.47 18.71 4.85
N ASN A 321 3.76 18.79 5.98
CA ASN A 321 2.44 18.21 6.14
C ASN A 321 1.37 18.93 5.31
N ILE A 322 1.45 20.25 5.14
CA ILE A 322 0.53 21.01 4.27
C ILE A 322 0.71 20.57 2.81
N LEU A 323 1.95 20.54 2.31
CA LEU A 323 2.20 20.12 0.94
C LEU A 323 1.79 18.66 0.72
N PHE A 324 2.09 17.80 1.68
CA PHE A 324 1.72 16.38 1.65
C PHE A 324 0.20 16.18 1.59
N ALA A 325 -0.57 16.91 2.42
CA ALA A 325 -2.04 16.87 2.40
C ALA A 325 -2.61 17.32 1.05
N VAL A 326 -2.08 18.41 0.48
CA VAL A 326 -2.51 18.92 -0.83
C VAL A 326 -2.22 17.90 -1.93
N LEU A 327 -1.03 17.30 -1.93
CA LEU A 327 -0.66 16.26 -2.90
C LEU A 327 -1.57 15.03 -2.77
N ILE A 328 -1.88 14.58 -1.55
CA ILE A 328 -2.81 13.45 -1.34
C ILE A 328 -4.17 13.76 -1.96
N ILE A 329 -4.73 14.95 -1.75
CA ILE A 329 -6.03 15.32 -2.32
C ILE A 329 -5.97 15.30 -3.84
N ILE A 330 -4.97 15.94 -4.44
CA ILE A 330 -4.79 15.97 -5.90
C ILE A 330 -4.67 14.55 -6.48
N PHE A 331 -3.80 13.72 -5.89
CA PHE A 331 -3.60 12.36 -6.38
C PHE A 331 -4.80 11.45 -6.13
N THR A 332 -5.59 11.68 -5.08
CA THR A 332 -6.81 10.91 -4.85
C THR A 332 -7.81 11.15 -5.96
N TYR A 333 -8.03 12.41 -6.37
CA TYR A 333 -8.89 12.74 -7.51
C TYR A 333 -8.36 12.14 -8.81
N PHE A 334 -7.08 12.37 -9.08
CA PHE A 334 -6.43 11.88 -10.28
C PHE A 334 -6.51 10.36 -10.40
N TYR A 335 -6.17 9.65 -9.33
CA TYR A 335 -6.16 8.19 -9.32
C TYR A 335 -7.56 7.58 -9.36
N THR A 336 -8.52 8.21 -8.70
CA THR A 336 -9.94 7.77 -8.75
C THR A 336 -10.48 7.87 -10.18
N ALA A 337 -10.19 8.94 -10.90
CA ALA A 337 -10.61 9.11 -12.30
C ALA A 337 -10.02 8.03 -13.22
N ILE A 338 -8.83 7.51 -12.92
CA ILE A 338 -8.20 6.43 -13.71
C ILE A 338 -8.76 5.06 -13.33
N THR A 339 -8.95 4.82 -12.05
CA THR A 339 -9.29 3.49 -11.51
C THR A 339 -10.76 3.14 -11.76
N VAL A 340 -11.64 4.14 -11.76
CA VAL A 340 -13.09 3.96 -11.98
C VAL A 340 -13.49 4.50 -13.35
N PRO A 341 -13.44 3.68 -14.41
CA PRO A 341 -13.82 4.10 -15.76
C PRO A 341 -15.36 4.14 -15.89
N THR A 342 -15.99 5.23 -15.53
CA THR A 342 -17.44 5.44 -15.54
C THR A 342 -18.07 5.20 -16.90
N ASN A 343 -17.37 5.59 -17.99
CA ASN A 343 -17.81 5.32 -19.36
C ASN A 343 -17.97 3.82 -19.64
N LYS A 344 -16.98 3.00 -19.28
CA LYS A 344 -17.06 1.53 -19.45
C LYS A 344 -18.18 0.94 -18.60
N MET A 345 -18.32 1.39 -17.35
CA MET A 345 -19.39 0.92 -16.47
C MET A 345 -20.77 1.22 -17.03
N SER A 346 -20.97 2.39 -17.62
CA SER A 346 -22.22 2.79 -18.28
C SER A 346 -22.49 1.93 -19.52
N ASP A 347 -21.47 1.68 -20.35
CA ASP A 347 -21.59 0.83 -21.55
C ASP A 347 -21.89 -0.63 -21.17
N ASP A 348 -21.26 -1.18 -20.15
CA ASP A 348 -21.48 -2.53 -19.65
C ASP A 348 -22.89 -2.69 -19.09
N LEU A 349 -23.39 -1.68 -18.34
CA LEU A 349 -24.77 -1.64 -17.88
C LEU A 349 -25.76 -1.63 -19.06
N LYS A 350 -25.51 -0.79 -20.06
CA LYS A 350 -26.35 -0.72 -21.27
C LYS A 350 -26.38 -2.05 -22.02
N ARG A 351 -25.21 -2.70 -22.19
CA ARG A 351 -25.10 -4.01 -22.86
C ARG A 351 -25.81 -5.13 -22.11
N SER A 352 -25.76 -5.10 -20.77
CA SER A 352 -26.43 -6.07 -19.91
C SER A 352 -27.93 -5.81 -19.69
N GLY A 353 -28.48 -4.74 -20.29
CA GLY A 353 -29.87 -4.35 -20.12
C GLY A 353 -30.20 -3.77 -18.73
N GLY A 354 -29.16 -3.32 -18.00
CA GLY A 354 -29.28 -2.65 -16.71
C GLY A 354 -29.45 -1.14 -16.89
N PHE A 355 -30.19 -0.51 -15.99
CA PHE A 355 -30.35 0.95 -15.95
C PHE A 355 -30.45 1.43 -14.52
N VAL A 356 -30.07 2.67 -14.29
CA VAL A 356 -30.27 3.37 -13.02
C VAL A 356 -31.68 3.99 -13.06
N PRO A 357 -32.53 3.74 -12.05
CA PRO A 357 -33.87 4.32 -12.02
C PRO A 357 -33.85 5.84 -12.14
N GLY A 358 -34.59 6.38 -13.10
CA GLY A 358 -34.71 7.83 -13.34
C GLY A 358 -33.64 8.42 -14.26
N ILE A 359 -32.69 7.61 -14.81
CA ILE A 359 -31.60 8.08 -15.67
C ILE A 359 -31.59 7.27 -16.97
N ARG A 360 -31.38 7.93 -18.10
CA ARG A 360 -31.29 7.25 -19.41
C ARG A 360 -30.00 6.45 -19.53
N PRO A 361 -30.06 5.19 -20.04
CA PRO A 361 -28.87 4.37 -20.27
C PRO A 361 -27.93 5.01 -21.30
N GLY A 362 -26.64 5.02 -21.02
CA GLY A 362 -25.59 5.57 -21.89
C GLY A 362 -24.91 6.78 -21.27
N ASN A 363 -24.68 7.85 -22.04
CA ASN A 363 -23.90 9.01 -21.61
C ASN A 363 -24.44 9.69 -20.34
N GLU A 364 -25.77 9.81 -20.18
CA GLU A 364 -26.37 10.38 -18.97
C GLU A 364 -26.06 9.54 -17.72
N THR A 365 -26.02 8.20 -17.87
CA THR A 365 -25.61 7.30 -16.76
C THR A 365 -24.14 7.47 -16.44
N SER A 366 -23.27 7.66 -17.45
CA SER A 366 -21.84 7.92 -17.22
C SER A 366 -21.62 9.22 -16.48
N GLU A 367 -22.30 10.30 -16.90
CA GLU A 367 -22.21 11.61 -16.27
C GLU A 367 -22.75 11.59 -14.82
N PHE A 368 -23.82 10.88 -14.58
CA PHE A 368 -24.34 10.67 -13.23
C PHE A 368 -23.33 9.92 -12.34
N LEU A 369 -22.72 8.84 -12.85
CA LEU A 369 -21.71 8.09 -12.12
C LEU A 369 -20.47 8.95 -11.82
N ASP A 370 -20.03 9.77 -12.76
CA ASP A 370 -18.92 10.72 -12.59
C ASP A 370 -19.23 11.77 -11.50
N ASN A 371 -20.42 12.35 -11.53
CA ASN A 371 -20.86 13.29 -10.52
C ASN A 371 -20.91 12.65 -9.13
N VAL A 372 -21.45 11.44 -9.01
CA VAL A 372 -21.48 10.71 -7.74
C VAL A 372 -20.07 10.40 -7.26
N MET A 373 -19.18 9.94 -8.15
CA MET A 373 -17.78 9.66 -7.80
C MET A 373 -17.05 10.90 -7.33
N SER A 374 -17.19 12.03 -8.03
CA SER A 374 -16.58 13.30 -7.64
C SER A 374 -17.02 13.75 -6.24
N HIS A 375 -18.31 13.65 -5.94
CA HIS A 375 -18.85 14.01 -4.63
C HIS A 375 -18.40 13.06 -3.50
N ILE A 376 -18.19 11.77 -3.81
CA ILE A 376 -17.69 10.79 -2.84
C ILE A 376 -16.18 10.95 -2.62
N THR A 377 -15.45 11.27 -3.67
CA THR A 377 -13.99 11.39 -3.62
C THR A 377 -13.55 12.57 -2.74
N PHE A 378 -14.33 13.68 -2.72
CA PHE A 378 -13.97 14.84 -1.90
C PHE A 378 -13.84 14.53 -0.41
N PRO A 379 -14.90 14.05 0.31
CA PRO A 379 -14.76 13.70 1.71
C PRO A 379 -13.75 12.56 1.93
N GLY A 380 -13.64 11.62 0.99
CA GLY A 380 -12.64 10.55 1.03
C GLY A 380 -11.20 11.08 1.02
N SER A 381 -10.89 12.01 0.11
CA SER A 381 -9.56 12.61 0.00
C SER A 381 -9.20 13.46 1.21
N LEU A 382 -10.17 14.23 1.74
CA LEU A 382 -9.98 15.05 2.93
C LEU A 382 -9.68 14.17 4.16
N PHE A 383 -10.40 13.06 4.30
CA PHE A 383 -10.19 12.13 5.40
C PHE A 383 -8.84 11.40 5.28
N LEU A 384 -8.44 11.00 4.07
CA LEU A 384 -7.11 10.43 3.80
C LEU A 384 -6.00 11.43 4.14
N ALA A 385 -6.14 12.69 3.74
CA ALA A 385 -5.18 13.73 4.07
C ALA A 385 -5.10 13.97 5.59
N ALA A 386 -6.25 14.04 6.27
CA ALA A 386 -6.29 14.19 7.72
C ALA A 386 -5.59 13.04 8.45
N LEU A 387 -5.86 11.77 8.07
CA LEU A 387 -5.20 10.60 8.65
C LEU A 387 -3.69 10.61 8.37
N SER A 388 -3.26 11.11 7.21
CA SER A 388 -1.85 11.15 6.85
C SER A 388 -1.06 12.22 7.60
N VAL A 389 -1.68 13.33 7.96
CA VAL A 389 -1.09 14.42 8.74
C VAL A 389 -1.15 14.16 10.26
N PHE A 390 -2.04 13.27 10.68
CA PHE A 390 -2.30 13.00 12.09
C PHE A 390 -1.05 12.67 12.92
N PRO A 391 -0.06 11.86 12.46
CA PRO A 391 1.17 11.60 13.18
C PRO A 391 1.93 12.86 13.58
N ALA A 392 1.97 13.86 12.70
CA ALA A 392 2.66 15.12 12.98
C ALA A 392 1.98 15.92 14.09
N ILE A 393 0.65 15.86 14.16
CA ILE A 393 -0.13 16.50 15.22
C ILE A 393 0.15 15.82 16.56
N VAL A 394 0.15 14.49 16.59
CA VAL A 394 0.37 13.70 17.81
C VAL A 394 1.79 13.89 18.36
N VAL A 395 2.81 13.87 17.50
CA VAL A 395 4.19 14.14 17.92
C VAL A 395 4.31 15.51 18.59
N LYS A 396 3.70 16.55 18.02
CA LYS A 396 3.77 17.91 18.57
C LYS A 396 2.99 18.09 19.87
N LEU A 397 1.84 17.43 20.01
CA LEU A 397 0.97 17.57 21.18
C LEU A 397 1.42 16.69 22.34
N MET A 398 1.83 15.47 22.08
CA MET A 398 2.10 14.46 23.10
C MET A 398 3.60 14.20 23.32
N GLY A 399 4.49 14.79 22.49
CA GLY A 399 5.93 14.57 22.60
C GLY A 399 6.34 13.11 22.39
N MET A 400 5.61 12.38 21.53
CA MET A 400 5.91 10.99 21.20
C MET A 400 7.23 10.84 20.47
N GLN A 401 7.85 9.68 20.62
CA GLN A 401 8.98 9.29 19.77
C GLN A 401 8.55 9.14 18.32
N GLN A 402 9.37 9.67 17.42
CA GLN A 402 9.07 9.73 15.99
C GLN A 402 8.81 8.35 15.38
N GLY A 403 9.54 7.32 15.83
CA GLY A 403 9.37 5.94 15.35
C GLY A 403 7.98 5.36 15.64
N TRP A 404 7.45 5.59 16.84
CA TRP A 404 6.12 5.14 17.24
C TRP A 404 5.02 5.96 16.57
N ALA A 405 5.22 7.26 16.42
CA ALA A 405 4.25 8.16 15.78
C ALA A 405 3.92 7.78 14.32
N LEU A 406 4.86 7.19 13.58
CA LEU A 406 4.61 6.72 12.21
C LEU A 406 3.51 5.64 12.12
N PHE A 407 3.19 4.95 13.22
CA PHE A 407 2.11 3.96 13.26
C PHE A 407 0.73 4.54 13.61
N TYR A 408 0.65 5.84 13.94
CA TYR A 408 -0.63 6.52 14.23
C TYR A 408 -1.36 6.99 13.00
N GLY A 409 -0.77 6.90 11.83
CA GLY A 409 -1.40 7.38 10.61
C GLY A 409 -0.44 7.30 9.44
N GLY A 410 -0.64 8.23 8.51
CA GLY A 410 0.19 8.27 7.33
C GLY A 410 0.05 7.04 6.46
N THR A 411 1.11 6.76 5.73
CA THR A 411 1.15 5.63 4.79
C THR A 411 1.16 4.27 5.49
N SER A 412 1.85 4.16 6.63
CA SER A 412 2.06 2.87 7.30
C SER A 412 0.76 2.24 7.79
N LEU A 413 -0.05 3.00 8.53
CA LEU A 413 -1.33 2.50 9.05
C LEU A 413 -2.33 2.20 7.93
N LEU A 414 -2.44 3.10 6.95
CA LEU A 414 -3.39 2.92 5.85
C LEU A 414 -3.03 1.73 4.96
N ILE A 415 -1.72 1.48 4.70
CA ILE A 415 -1.27 0.30 4.00
C ILE A 415 -1.60 -0.95 4.80
N MET A 416 -1.30 -0.96 6.10
CA MET A 416 -1.57 -2.11 6.97
C MET A 416 -3.06 -2.47 7.00
N VAL A 417 -3.93 -1.48 7.21
CA VAL A 417 -5.40 -1.69 7.26
C VAL A 417 -5.94 -2.06 5.87
N GLY A 418 -5.53 -1.35 4.82
CA GLY A 418 -6.00 -1.61 3.45
C GLY A 418 -5.65 -3.02 2.97
N VAL A 419 -4.40 -3.43 3.15
CA VAL A 419 -3.93 -4.77 2.75
C VAL A 419 -4.60 -5.86 3.57
N ALA A 420 -4.77 -5.66 4.88
CA ALA A 420 -5.47 -6.62 5.74
C ALA A 420 -6.92 -6.83 5.29
N ILE A 421 -7.65 -5.74 5.02
CA ILE A 421 -9.05 -5.81 4.55
C ILE A 421 -9.13 -6.47 3.18
N ASP A 422 -8.29 -6.11 2.22
CA ASP A 422 -8.28 -6.72 0.88
C ASP A 422 -7.95 -8.22 0.95
N THR A 423 -7.02 -8.62 1.80
CA THR A 423 -6.66 -10.03 2.00
C THR A 423 -7.82 -10.81 2.62
N ILE A 424 -8.49 -10.26 3.65
CA ILE A 424 -9.67 -10.87 4.27
C ILE A 424 -10.81 -10.99 3.26
N GLN A 425 -11.05 -9.98 2.43
CA GLN A 425 -12.10 -10.02 1.39
C GLN A 425 -11.82 -11.12 0.37
N GLN A 426 -10.56 -11.30 -0.05
CA GLN A 426 -10.18 -12.39 -0.95
C GLN A 426 -10.40 -13.77 -0.31
N VAL A 427 -9.97 -13.96 0.93
CA VAL A 427 -10.21 -15.21 1.68
C VAL A 427 -11.72 -15.51 1.76
N ASN A 428 -12.54 -14.51 2.08
CA ASN A 428 -13.98 -14.66 2.15
C ASN A 428 -14.60 -15.01 0.78
N SER A 429 -14.09 -14.44 -0.30
CA SER A 429 -14.54 -14.77 -1.67
C SER A 429 -14.23 -16.23 -2.02
N TYR A 430 -13.06 -16.74 -1.65
CA TYR A 430 -12.72 -18.16 -1.83
C TYR A 430 -13.64 -19.08 -1.03
N LEU A 431 -13.95 -18.72 0.23
CA LEU A 431 -14.87 -19.49 1.08
C LEU A 431 -16.28 -19.54 0.49
N LEU A 432 -16.81 -18.43 0.00
CA LEU A 432 -18.14 -18.34 -0.61
C LEU A 432 -18.24 -19.17 -1.89
N ASN A 433 -17.28 -19.05 -2.80
CA ASN A 433 -17.28 -19.79 -4.07
C ASN A 433 -17.32 -21.32 -3.81
N ARG A 434 -16.58 -21.79 -2.83
CA ARG A 434 -16.55 -23.24 -2.50
C ARG A 434 -17.83 -23.72 -1.83
N HIS A 435 -18.50 -22.87 -1.08
CA HIS A 435 -19.81 -23.20 -0.49
C HIS A 435 -20.87 -23.41 -1.58
N TYR A 436 -20.86 -22.57 -2.62
CA TYR A 436 -21.75 -22.73 -3.79
C TYR A 436 -21.42 -23.98 -4.59
N ASP A 437 -20.16 -24.33 -4.81
CA ASP A 437 -19.76 -25.55 -5.50
C ASP A 437 -20.22 -26.82 -4.77
N GLY A 438 -20.18 -26.80 -3.45
CA GLY A 438 -20.70 -27.88 -2.58
C GLY A 438 -22.20 -28.08 -2.74
N LEU A 439 -22.97 -27.01 -2.77
CA LEU A 439 -24.42 -27.04 -2.98
C LEU A 439 -24.79 -27.53 -4.39
N MET A 440 -24.07 -27.09 -5.41
CA MET A 440 -24.29 -27.53 -6.80
C MET A 440 -23.97 -29.02 -7.02
N LYS A 441 -22.95 -29.56 -6.34
CA LYS A 441 -22.61 -30.97 -6.37
C LYS A 441 -23.68 -31.82 -5.66
N ALA A 442 -24.19 -31.35 -4.50
CA ALA A 442 -25.26 -32.01 -3.78
C ALA A 442 -26.57 -32.06 -4.58
N ASP A 443 -26.90 -31.01 -5.32
CA ASP A 443 -28.10 -30.95 -6.16
C ASP A 443 -27.99 -31.83 -7.42
N LYS A 444 -26.77 -31.97 -8.00
CA LYS A 444 -26.52 -32.94 -9.08
C LYS A 444 -26.67 -34.40 -8.64
N ILE A 445 -26.20 -34.73 -7.44
CA ILE A 445 -26.36 -36.07 -6.87
C ILE A 445 -27.83 -36.36 -6.58
N ARG A 446 -28.60 -35.37 -6.09
CA ARG A 446 -30.03 -35.48 -5.80
C ARG A 446 -30.90 -35.63 -7.07
N ARG A 447 -30.45 -35.18 -8.24
CA ARG A 447 -31.12 -35.33 -9.54
C ARG A 447 -30.72 -36.61 -10.29
N ALA A 448 -29.67 -37.29 -9.82
CA ALA A 448 -29.18 -38.55 -10.41
C ALA A 448 -29.65 -39.79 -9.68
N ILE A 449 -30.36 -39.62 -8.53
CA ILE A 449 -31.13 -40.64 -7.80
C ILE A 449 -32.62 -40.39 -8.04
#